data_b99937923d6121255fabd455926d4114
#
_entry.id   b99937923d6121255fabd455926d4114
#
_cell.length_a   1.000
_cell.length_b   1.000
_cell.length_c   1.000
_cell.angle_alpha   90.00
_cell.angle_beta   90.00
_cell.angle_gamma   90.00
#
_symmetry.space_group_name_H-M   'P 1'
#
loop_
_entity.id
_entity.type
_entity.pdbx_description
1 polymer ?
#
loop_
_entity_poly.entity_id
_entity_poly.type
_entity_poly.pdbx_seq_one_letter_code
_entity_poly.pdbx_strand_id
1 'polypeptide(L)'
;MKVHLAICLAATALLTARTAYGAEYQQVENLAPETAQAAPVSLEAFHEALKKGPARRILRERFAEKPPFRRDASLDFRLRVYDFQRDDGIETIADSLAVGTELTFTSGKWHERLSTVVSWHTSFGIDTTVGSGRSGLLGADESDLSVISRAYLQYEFGEVLSTRLYRQDFNMPYINRQDSRMIPNTHEAYVLRYPGKRLEWLAGHVTKIKKRDSEDFVPMAEAAGVDGDDTGTSVVAGRYTFADKSLLGVVFQHTDDLFSTAYSEGSVRRTLSENWGLQLAAQLTNQWSVGGEKLGDFSTYTWGLRGMLSYRGAVLTTVYTKTGDAAIRKPFGGTPGFTSSMIFDFDRANEEAWRIGLSQNFAKLGLPGVSLIVNYTESHNSTTDIGEPLLDADELDITADFRPEKGFFKGIWLRVRYADANRGSPVADREDWRIILNYSVGAL
;
A
#
# COMPACT_ATOMS: atom_id res chain seq x y z
N MET A 1 -7.56 27.40 -1.91
CA MET A 1 -7.82 27.50 -3.37
C MET A 1 -7.51 26.19 -4.09
N LYS A 2 -6.34 25.55 -3.84
CA LYS A 2 -5.92 24.27 -4.44
C LYS A 2 -6.87 23.07 -4.13
N VAL A 3 -7.42 22.97 -2.92
CA VAL A 3 -8.36 21.90 -2.52
C VAL A 3 -9.65 21.92 -3.35
N HIS A 4 -10.18 23.11 -3.65
CA HIS A 4 -11.36 23.25 -4.52
C HIS A 4 -11.04 22.84 -5.97
N LEU A 5 -9.82 23.08 -6.43
CA LEU A 5 -9.37 22.69 -7.76
C LEU A 5 -9.20 21.17 -7.88
N ALA A 6 -8.64 20.51 -6.86
CA ALA A 6 -8.49 19.06 -6.83
C ALA A 6 -9.85 18.32 -6.84
N ILE A 7 -10.84 18.85 -6.10
CA ILE A 7 -12.21 18.32 -6.09
C ILE A 7 -12.89 18.58 -7.45
N CYS A 8 -12.67 19.76 -8.03
CA CYS A 8 -13.20 20.10 -9.36
C CYS A 8 -12.55 19.27 -10.46
N LEU A 9 -11.23 19.03 -10.41
CA LEU A 9 -10.51 18.20 -11.39
C LEU A 9 -10.88 16.71 -11.26
N ALA A 10 -11.08 16.21 -10.04
CA ALA A 10 -11.62 14.87 -9.83
C ALA A 10 -13.04 14.74 -10.38
N ALA A 11 -13.87 15.76 -10.18
CA ALA A 11 -15.22 15.83 -10.77
C ALA A 11 -15.16 15.98 -12.30
N THR A 12 -14.18 16.73 -12.85
CA THR A 12 -14.00 16.90 -14.29
C THR A 12 -13.42 15.64 -14.94
N ALA A 13 -12.47 14.94 -14.30
CA ALA A 13 -11.99 13.64 -14.76
C ALA A 13 -13.08 12.57 -14.74
N LEU A 14 -13.97 12.59 -13.74
CA LEU A 14 -15.18 11.78 -13.70
C LEU A 14 -16.19 12.17 -14.79
N LEU A 15 -16.29 13.46 -15.12
CA LEU A 15 -17.15 13.99 -16.20
C LEU A 15 -16.57 13.69 -17.60
N THR A 16 -15.24 13.76 -17.80
CA THR A 16 -14.60 13.43 -19.09
C THR A 16 -14.61 11.93 -19.36
N ALA A 17 -14.43 11.09 -18.33
CA ALA A 17 -14.70 9.66 -18.44
C ALA A 17 -16.18 9.38 -18.80
N ARG A 18 -17.11 10.22 -18.32
CA ARG A 18 -18.53 10.16 -18.65
C ARG A 18 -18.82 10.59 -20.11
N THR A 19 -18.12 11.62 -20.65
CA THR A 19 -18.30 12.06 -22.03
C THR A 19 -17.67 11.11 -23.05
N ALA A 20 -16.52 10.51 -22.76
CA ALA A 20 -15.94 9.47 -23.60
C ALA A 20 -16.81 8.20 -23.64
N TYR A 21 -17.38 7.80 -22.49
CA TYR A 21 -18.31 6.69 -22.41
C TYR A 21 -19.67 7.01 -23.04
N GLY A 22 -20.13 8.27 -22.94
CA GLY A 22 -21.35 8.77 -23.56
C GLY A 22 -21.27 8.77 -25.09
N ALA A 23 -20.10 9.01 -25.69
CA ALA A 23 -19.89 8.95 -27.13
C ALA A 23 -19.90 7.51 -27.68
N GLU A 24 -19.32 6.55 -26.92
CA GLU A 24 -19.44 5.11 -27.22
C GLU A 24 -20.87 4.58 -27.01
N TYR A 25 -21.59 5.12 -26.01
CA TYR A 25 -22.97 4.77 -25.74
C TYR A 25 -23.94 5.27 -26.84
N GLN A 26 -23.70 6.44 -27.43
CA GLN A 26 -24.47 6.94 -28.56
C GLN A 26 -24.31 6.09 -29.85
N GLN A 27 -23.15 5.44 -30.04
CA GLN A 27 -22.98 4.48 -31.12
C GLN A 27 -23.77 3.18 -30.93
N VAL A 28 -24.07 2.82 -29.68
CA VAL A 28 -24.90 1.63 -29.34
C VAL A 28 -26.40 1.99 -29.28
N GLU A 29 -26.72 3.23 -28.93
CA GLU A 29 -28.10 3.72 -28.82
C GLU A 29 -28.80 3.85 -30.20
N ASN A 30 -28.06 4.02 -31.29
CA ASN A 30 -28.59 3.98 -32.65
C ASN A 30 -29.12 2.60 -33.07
N LEU A 31 -29.14 1.64 -32.17
CA LEU A 31 -29.74 0.31 -32.36
C LEU A 31 -30.98 0.05 -31.48
N ALA A 32 -31.51 1.06 -30.78
CA ALA A 32 -32.74 0.95 -29.99
C ALA A 32 -33.75 2.07 -30.34
N PRO A 33 -35.05 1.80 -30.33
CA PRO A 33 -36.08 2.78 -30.73
C PRO A 33 -36.20 3.92 -29.71
N GLU A 34 -36.41 5.14 -30.25
CA GLU A 34 -36.68 6.39 -29.53
C GLU A 34 -37.76 6.26 -28.47
N THR A 35 -37.47 6.62 -27.25
CA THR A 35 -38.20 7.48 -26.31
C THR A 35 -37.66 7.37 -24.90
N ALA A 36 -36.97 8.41 -24.39
CA ALA A 36 -37.07 8.94 -23.03
C ALA A 36 -36.04 10.06 -22.80
N GLN A 37 -36.50 11.23 -22.39
CA GLN A 37 -35.68 12.32 -21.89
C GLN A 37 -34.84 11.83 -20.68
N ALA A 38 -33.53 11.87 -20.83
CA ALA A 38 -32.59 11.39 -19.81
C ALA A 38 -32.58 12.33 -18.60
N ALA A 39 -33.10 11.86 -17.48
CA ALA A 39 -32.80 12.44 -16.16
C ALA A 39 -31.29 12.32 -15.85
N PRO A 40 -30.68 13.22 -15.05
CA PRO A 40 -29.29 13.14 -14.73
C PRO A 40 -28.96 11.78 -14.06
N VAL A 41 -28.12 10.99 -14.70
CA VAL A 41 -27.75 9.65 -14.24
C VAL A 41 -26.98 9.80 -12.93
N SER A 42 -27.51 9.26 -11.85
CA SER A 42 -26.83 9.24 -10.55
C SER A 42 -25.57 8.38 -10.64
N LEU A 43 -24.55 8.67 -9.83
CA LEU A 43 -23.32 7.84 -9.74
C LEU A 43 -23.65 6.36 -9.43
N GLU A 44 -24.76 6.13 -8.75
CA GLU A 44 -25.29 4.80 -8.43
C GLU A 44 -25.86 4.11 -9.67
N ALA A 45 -26.63 4.85 -10.49
CA ALA A 45 -27.13 4.36 -11.79
C ALA A 45 -25.97 4.11 -12.76
N PHE A 46 -24.93 4.95 -12.75
CA PHE A 46 -23.71 4.73 -13.53
C PHE A 46 -22.95 3.47 -13.04
N HIS A 47 -22.83 3.28 -11.72
CA HIS A 47 -22.21 2.08 -11.12
C HIS A 47 -23.02 0.80 -11.41
N GLU A 48 -24.34 0.88 -11.36
CA GLU A 48 -25.23 -0.24 -11.72
C GLU A 48 -25.26 -0.46 -13.25
N ALA A 49 -25.16 0.60 -14.04
CA ALA A 49 -25.02 0.48 -15.49
C ALA A 49 -23.68 -0.15 -15.89
N LEU A 50 -22.57 0.20 -15.24
CA LEU A 50 -21.29 -0.49 -15.42
C LEU A 50 -21.36 -1.96 -15.01
N LYS A 51 -22.09 -2.30 -13.93
CA LYS A 51 -22.29 -3.67 -13.46
C LYS A 51 -23.32 -4.47 -14.27
N LYS A 52 -24.37 -3.84 -14.75
CA LYS A 52 -25.52 -4.45 -15.42
C LYS A 52 -25.74 -3.95 -16.84
N GLY A 53 -24.92 -3.00 -17.30
CA GLY A 53 -25.06 -2.35 -18.60
C GLY A 53 -24.97 -3.30 -19.79
N PRO A 54 -25.52 -2.91 -20.95
CA PRO A 54 -25.53 -3.73 -22.15
C PRO A 54 -24.13 -4.15 -22.59
N ALA A 55 -23.12 -3.30 -22.39
CA ALA A 55 -21.71 -3.64 -22.69
C ALA A 55 -21.22 -4.84 -21.87
N ARG A 56 -21.52 -4.88 -20.57
CA ARG A 56 -21.15 -6.01 -19.71
C ARG A 56 -21.93 -7.27 -20.06
N ARG A 57 -23.22 -7.13 -20.40
CA ARG A 57 -24.04 -8.25 -20.85
C ARG A 57 -23.53 -8.80 -22.18
N ILE A 58 -23.26 -7.93 -23.16
CA ILE A 58 -22.70 -8.30 -24.47
C ILE A 58 -21.33 -8.98 -24.29
N LEU A 59 -20.46 -8.42 -23.43
CA LEU A 59 -19.17 -9.04 -23.11
C LEU A 59 -19.36 -10.40 -22.43
N ARG A 60 -20.22 -10.52 -21.42
CA ARG A 60 -20.52 -11.80 -20.78
C ARG A 60 -21.10 -12.81 -21.74
N GLU A 61 -22.05 -12.42 -22.59
CA GLU A 61 -22.62 -13.29 -23.61
C GLU A 61 -21.56 -13.74 -24.64
N ARG A 62 -20.71 -12.81 -25.10
CA ARG A 62 -19.59 -13.13 -26.00
C ARG A 62 -18.53 -14.02 -25.34
N PHE A 63 -18.37 -13.95 -24.04
CA PHE A 63 -17.41 -14.76 -23.31
C PHE A 63 -18.00 -16.04 -22.71
N ALA A 64 -19.33 -16.17 -22.64
CA ALA A 64 -20.00 -17.34 -22.04
C ALA A 64 -19.65 -18.66 -22.74
N GLU A 65 -19.46 -18.65 -24.06
CA GLU A 65 -19.08 -19.81 -24.86
C GLU A 65 -17.57 -19.98 -25.01
N LYS A 66 -16.76 -19.08 -24.38
CA LYS A 66 -15.30 -19.14 -24.47
C LYS A 66 -14.72 -20.09 -23.41
N PRO A 67 -13.48 -20.58 -23.62
CA PRO A 67 -12.78 -21.35 -22.61
C PRO A 67 -12.70 -20.61 -21.26
N PRO A 68 -12.65 -21.31 -20.11
CA PRO A 68 -12.64 -20.72 -18.76
C PRO A 68 -11.63 -19.60 -18.58
N PHE A 69 -10.48 -19.69 -19.24
CA PHE A 69 -9.44 -18.65 -19.24
C PHE A 69 -9.97 -17.26 -19.64
N ARG A 70 -10.89 -17.17 -20.60
CA ARG A 70 -11.50 -15.92 -21.07
C ARG A 70 -12.84 -15.64 -20.39
N ARG A 71 -13.65 -16.69 -20.18
CA ARG A 71 -15.00 -16.56 -19.61
C ARG A 71 -14.97 -16.00 -18.18
N ASP A 72 -14.01 -16.47 -17.39
CA ASP A 72 -13.88 -16.13 -15.96
C ASP A 72 -12.81 -15.03 -15.73
N ALA A 73 -12.45 -14.30 -16.78
CA ALA A 73 -11.53 -13.16 -16.67
C ALA A 73 -12.21 -11.96 -16.01
N SER A 74 -11.42 -11.15 -15.33
CA SER A 74 -11.83 -9.85 -14.77
C SER A 74 -10.94 -8.73 -15.24
N LEU A 75 -11.52 -7.53 -15.29
CA LEU A 75 -10.82 -6.28 -15.53
C LEU A 75 -11.21 -5.31 -14.41
N ASP A 76 -10.26 -4.87 -13.63
CA ASP A 76 -10.43 -3.94 -12.54
C ASP A 76 -9.76 -2.61 -12.88
N PHE A 77 -10.46 -1.52 -12.60
CA PHE A 77 -9.97 -0.15 -12.81
C PHE A 77 -9.95 0.59 -11.48
N ARG A 78 -8.86 1.31 -11.21
CA ARG A 78 -8.74 2.26 -10.11
C ARG A 78 -8.20 3.58 -10.63
N LEU A 79 -8.88 4.68 -10.27
CA LEU A 79 -8.39 6.05 -10.42
C LEU A 79 -7.91 6.52 -9.05
N ARG A 80 -6.75 7.19 -9.00
CA ARG A 80 -6.24 7.89 -7.83
C ARG A 80 -5.91 9.32 -8.19
N VAL A 81 -6.40 10.26 -7.38
CA VAL A 81 -5.96 11.65 -7.36
C VAL A 81 -5.29 11.89 -6.03
N TYR A 82 -4.09 12.44 -6.05
CA TYR A 82 -3.29 12.62 -4.85
C TYR A 82 -2.67 14.02 -4.85
N ASP A 83 -3.05 14.80 -3.83
CA ASP A 83 -2.45 16.08 -3.50
C ASP A 83 -1.52 15.88 -2.30
N PHE A 84 -0.26 16.27 -2.45
CA PHE A 84 0.80 16.09 -1.46
C PHE A 84 1.55 17.40 -1.28
N GLN A 85 1.59 17.91 -0.05
CA GLN A 85 2.39 19.04 0.33
C GLN A 85 3.26 18.67 1.54
N ARG A 86 4.54 19.05 1.50
CA ARG A 86 5.51 18.90 2.58
C ARG A 86 6.31 20.14 2.77
N ASP A 87 6.34 20.65 3.99
CA ASP A 87 7.14 21.77 4.45
C ASP A 87 8.18 21.30 5.48
N ASP A 88 9.29 22.02 5.63
CA ASP A 88 10.31 21.74 6.66
C ASP A 88 10.34 22.81 7.77
N GLY A 89 9.28 23.60 7.88
CA GLY A 89 9.20 24.75 8.81
C GLY A 89 9.90 26.02 8.33
N ILE A 90 10.65 25.95 7.22
CA ILE A 90 11.34 27.07 6.58
C ILE A 90 10.76 27.31 5.18
N GLU A 91 10.65 26.25 4.39
CA GLU A 91 10.17 26.31 3.01
C GLU A 91 9.33 25.07 2.64
N THR A 92 8.57 25.19 1.56
CA THR A 92 7.90 24.04 0.96
C THR A 92 8.92 23.22 0.18
N ILE A 93 9.17 21.98 0.63
CA ILE A 93 10.16 21.08 0.03
C ILE A 93 9.56 20.12 -0.99
N ALA A 94 8.26 19.92 -0.99
CA ALA A 94 7.52 19.19 -2.01
C ALA A 94 6.07 19.64 -2.07
N ASP A 95 5.59 19.98 -3.28
CA ASP A 95 4.19 20.31 -3.56
C ASP A 95 3.81 19.70 -4.91
N SER A 96 2.86 18.78 -4.90
CA SER A 96 2.58 17.93 -6.08
C SER A 96 1.14 17.47 -6.09
N LEU A 97 0.42 17.78 -7.15
CA LEU A 97 -0.88 17.17 -7.46
C LEU A 97 -0.71 16.22 -8.64
N ALA A 98 -1.04 14.95 -8.45
CA ALA A 98 -0.96 13.92 -9.49
C ALA A 98 -2.27 13.16 -9.64
N VAL A 99 -2.52 12.69 -10.86
CA VAL A 99 -3.59 11.75 -11.19
C VAL A 99 -2.99 10.49 -11.80
N GLY A 100 -3.50 9.33 -11.44
CA GLY A 100 -3.04 8.07 -12.00
C GLY A 100 -4.10 7.00 -12.03
N THR A 101 -3.84 5.99 -12.82
CA THR A 101 -4.74 4.86 -13.01
C THR A 101 -4.03 3.54 -12.73
N GLU A 102 -4.80 2.57 -12.27
CA GLU A 102 -4.42 1.16 -12.29
C GLU A 102 -5.46 0.40 -13.09
N LEU A 103 -5.01 -0.28 -14.14
CA LEU A 103 -5.83 -1.22 -14.91
C LEU A 103 -5.27 -2.63 -14.69
N THR A 104 -6.08 -3.49 -14.08
CA THR A 104 -5.68 -4.86 -13.77
C THR A 104 -6.55 -5.87 -14.52
N PHE A 105 -5.93 -6.65 -15.38
CA PHE A 105 -6.52 -7.82 -15.99
C PHE A 105 -6.14 -9.08 -15.20
N THR A 106 -7.13 -9.88 -14.85
CA THR A 106 -6.93 -11.23 -14.28
C THR A 106 -7.64 -12.22 -15.17
N SER A 107 -6.91 -13.20 -15.70
CA SER A 107 -7.52 -14.28 -16.50
C SER A 107 -8.29 -15.25 -15.62
N GLY A 108 -9.25 -15.96 -16.19
CA GLY A 108 -9.70 -17.23 -15.63
C GLY A 108 -8.59 -18.29 -15.71
N LYS A 109 -8.89 -19.51 -15.24
CA LYS A 109 -7.91 -20.61 -15.24
C LYS A 109 -7.92 -21.40 -16.55
N TRP A 110 -6.77 -21.56 -17.15
CA TRP A 110 -6.55 -22.49 -18.25
C TRP A 110 -6.24 -23.88 -17.66
N HIS A 111 -6.95 -24.90 -18.16
CA HIS A 111 -6.91 -26.27 -17.61
C HIS A 111 -7.03 -26.30 -16.06
N GLU A 112 -7.89 -25.42 -15.49
CA GLU A 112 -8.19 -25.32 -14.06
C GLU A 112 -6.99 -24.95 -13.16
N ARG A 113 -5.81 -24.72 -13.72
CA ARG A 113 -4.56 -24.55 -12.98
C ARG A 113 -3.74 -23.32 -13.30
N LEU A 114 -3.71 -22.89 -14.57
CA LEU A 114 -2.86 -21.79 -15.00
C LEU A 114 -3.68 -20.51 -15.15
N SER A 115 -3.27 -19.43 -14.51
CA SER A 115 -3.83 -18.10 -14.66
C SER A 115 -2.74 -17.05 -14.80
N THR A 116 -3.11 -15.85 -15.27
CA THR A 116 -2.20 -14.70 -15.36
C THR A 116 -2.85 -13.44 -14.83
N VAL A 117 -2.03 -12.55 -14.31
CA VAL A 117 -2.41 -11.19 -13.92
C VAL A 117 -1.47 -10.22 -14.61
N VAL A 118 -2.06 -9.18 -15.19
CA VAL A 118 -1.31 -8.05 -15.76
C VAL A 118 -1.91 -6.76 -15.21
N SER A 119 -1.07 -5.88 -14.65
CA SER A 119 -1.49 -4.56 -14.17
C SER A 119 -0.62 -3.47 -14.76
N TRP A 120 -1.28 -2.49 -15.34
CA TRP A 120 -0.68 -1.27 -15.81
C TRP A 120 -1.01 -0.13 -14.86
N HIS A 121 0.02 0.61 -14.44
CA HIS A 121 -0.11 1.76 -13.56
C HIS A 121 0.41 3.00 -14.28
N THR A 122 -0.23 4.13 -14.00
CA THR A 122 0.21 5.45 -14.45
C THR A 122 0.21 6.45 -13.31
N SER A 123 1.03 7.48 -13.42
CA SER A 123 0.98 8.70 -12.62
C SER A 123 1.36 9.88 -13.48
N PHE A 124 0.50 10.89 -13.56
CA PHE A 124 0.69 12.11 -14.33
C PHE A 124 0.64 13.30 -13.39
N GLY A 125 1.62 14.21 -13.49
CA GLY A 125 1.63 15.48 -12.78
C GLY A 125 0.58 16.43 -13.34
N ILE A 126 -0.21 17.04 -12.46
CA ILE A 126 -1.18 18.10 -12.83
C ILE A 126 -0.67 19.46 -12.40
N ASP A 127 -0.15 19.56 -11.17
CA ASP A 127 0.53 20.73 -10.62
C ASP A 127 1.74 20.22 -9.85
N THR A 128 2.93 20.64 -10.29
CA THR A 128 4.21 20.12 -9.82
C THR A 128 5.19 21.28 -9.64
N THR A 129 4.81 22.23 -8.80
CA THR A 129 5.51 23.51 -8.72
C THR A 129 6.82 23.46 -7.95
N VAL A 130 6.96 22.58 -6.96
CA VAL A 130 8.16 22.51 -6.09
C VAL A 130 8.45 21.07 -5.74
N GLY A 131 9.66 20.59 -6.10
CA GLY A 131 10.21 19.32 -5.65
C GLY A 131 9.28 18.13 -5.87
N SER A 132 8.59 18.06 -7.00
CA SER A 132 7.59 17.02 -7.28
C SER A 132 8.19 15.61 -7.22
N GLY A 133 9.45 15.44 -7.60
CA GLY A 133 10.19 14.19 -7.44
C GLY A 133 10.37 13.77 -5.97
N ARG A 134 10.47 14.72 -5.04
CA ARG A 134 10.56 14.44 -3.60
C ARG A 134 9.23 13.98 -2.98
N SER A 135 8.11 14.27 -3.64
CA SER A 135 6.79 13.77 -3.21
C SER A 135 6.67 12.24 -3.36
N GLY A 136 7.41 11.64 -4.30
CA GLY A 136 7.32 10.26 -4.72
C GLY A 136 5.98 9.94 -5.41
N LEU A 137 5.25 10.96 -5.89
CA LEU A 137 4.06 10.78 -6.73
C LEU A 137 4.45 10.59 -8.20
N LEU A 138 5.57 11.17 -8.61
CA LEU A 138 6.19 11.09 -9.92
C LEU A 138 7.57 10.43 -9.82
N GLY A 139 8.27 10.30 -10.93
CA GLY A 139 9.68 9.91 -10.97
C GLY A 139 10.57 10.87 -10.17
N ALA A 140 11.74 10.41 -9.76
CA ALA A 140 12.70 11.23 -9.03
C ALA A 140 13.18 12.45 -9.84
N ASP A 141 13.13 12.34 -11.16
CA ASP A 141 13.40 13.39 -12.16
C ASP A 141 12.16 14.24 -12.51
N GLU A 142 11.08 14.10 -11.74
CA GLU A 142 9.80 14.78 -11.93
C GLU A 142 8.98 14.31 -13.15
N SER A 143 9.42 13.23 -13.81
CA SER A 143 8.72 12.65 -14.96
C SER A 143 7.42 11.95 -14.57
N ASP A 144 6.48 11.95 -15.50
CA ASP A 144 5.30 11.08 -15.43
C ASP A 144 5.73 9.60 -15.44
N LEU A 145 4.90 8.75 -14.82
CA LEU A 145 5.16 7.32 -14.74
C LEU A 145 4.10 6.52 -15.50
N SER A 146 4.54 5.50 -16.26
CA SER A 146 3.65 4.58 -16.98
C SER A 146 4.31 3.20 -17.10
N VAL A 147 3.88 2.23 -16.29
CA VAL A 147 4.58 0.94 -16.16
C VAL A 147 3.65 -0.25 -16.05
N ILE A 148 4.00 -1.37 -16.71
CA ILE A 148 3.43 -2.68 -16.41
C ILE A 148 4.11 -3.19 -15.14
N SER A 149 3.49 -2.92 -14.01
CA SER A 149 4.04 -3.18 -12.68
C SER A 149 3.83 -4.62 -12.23
N ARG A 150 2.71 -5.26 -12.59
CA ARG A 150 2.47 -6.68 -12.36
C ARG A 150 2.29 -7.39 -13.71
N ALA A 151 2.94 -8.53 -13.85
CA ALA A 151 2.82 -9.43 -15.01
C ALA A 151 3.30 -10.81 -14.57
N TYR A 152 2.44 -11.65 -14.03
CA TYR A 152 2.86 -12.96 -13.55
C TYR A 152 1.96 -14.08 -14.03
N LEU A 153 2.57 -15.25 -14.16
CA LEU A 153 1.87 -16.52 -14.30
C LEU A 153 1.71 -17.14 -12.92
N GLN A 154 0.53 -17.67 -12.64
CA GLN A 154 0.26 -18.50 -11.46
C GLN A 154 -0.15 -19.89 -11.90
N TYR A 155 0.55 -20.91 -11.38
CA TYR A 155 0.20 -22.31 -11.58
C TYR A 155 -0.13 -22.97 -10.24
N GLU A 156 -1.24 -23.70 -10.20
CA GLU A 156 -1.73 -24.37 -9.00
C GLU A 156 -1.41 -25.87 -9.07
N PHE A 157 -0.69 -26.37 -8.04
CA PHE A 157 -0.35 -27.78 -7.85
C PHE A 157 -1.41 -28.46 -6.96
N GLY A 158 -2.63 -28.62 -7.44
CA GLY A 158 -3.77 -29.11 -6.66
C GLY A 158 -4.52 -27.97 -5.96
N GLU A 159 -5.06 -28.24 -4.77
CA GLU A 159 -6.00 -27.31 -4.11
C GLU A 159 -5.33 -26.19 -3.29
N VAL A 160 -4.10 -26.38 -2.86
CA VAL A 160 -3.50 -25.51 -1.83
C VAL A 160 -2.10 -25.00 -2.16
N LEU A 161 -1.35 -25.62 -3.07
CA LEU A 161 0.00 -25.21 -3.42
C LEU A 161 0.00 -24.48 -4.76
N SER A 162 0.67 -23.34 -4.86
CA SER A 162 0.80 -22.60 -6.12
C SER A 162 2.18 -21.96 -6.26
N THR A 163 2.59 -21.73 -7.50
CA THR A 163 3.77 -20.91 -7.82
C THR A 163 3.34 -19.65 -8.55
N ARG A 164 4.06 -18.56 -8.31
CA ARG A 164 3.98 -17.33 -9.12
C ARG A 164 5.33 -16.99 -9.67
N LEU A 165 5.35 -16.64 -10.95
CA LEU A 165 6.56 -16.37 -11.72
C LEU A 165 6.48 -15.01 -12.35
N TYR A 166 7.51 -14.20 -12.18
CA TYR A 166 7.76 -12.89 -12.73
C TYR A 166 7.18 -11.74 -11.90
N ARG A 167 6.70 -10.64 -12.51
CA ARG A 167 6.37 -9.36 -11.84
C ARG A 167 5.14 -9.47 -10.94
N GLN A 168 5.34 -9.33 -9.64
CA GLN A 168 4.30 -9.47 -8.62
C GLN A 168 4.54 -8.53 -7.44
N ASP A 169 3.53 -8.35 -6.61
CA ASP A 169 3.64 -7.60 -5.38
C ASP A 169 3.66 -8.51 -4.16
N PHE A 170 4.32 -8.05 -3.10
CA PHE A 170 4.36 -8.69 -1.80
C PHE A 170 3.76 -7.77 -0.74
N ASN A 171 3.32 -8.38 0.36
CA ASN A 171 2.91 -7.66 1.56
C ASN A 171 3.50 -8.36 2.78
N MET A 172 4.83 -8.50 2.77
CA MET A 172 5.62 -9.08 3.86
C MET A 172 6.38 -7.99 4.60
N PRO A 173 6.76 -8.20 5.84
CA PRO A 173 7.74 -7.36 6.52
C PRO A 173 8.98 -7.14 5.64
N TYR A 174 9.42 -5.89 5.49
CA TYR A 174 10.59 -5.43 4.73
C TYR A 174 10.60 -5.66 3.21
N ILE A 175 9.82 -6.59 2.67
CA ILE A 175 9.58 -6.70 1.21
C ILE A 175 8.08 -6.51 0.98
N ASN A 176 7.69 -5.30 0.62
CA ASN A 176 6.27 -4.99 0.48
C ASN A 176 6.00 -3.92 -0.58
N ARG A 177 4.74 -3.87 -0.96
CA ARG A 177 4.25 -2.95 -1.99
C ARG A 177 4.33 -1.47 -1.61
N GLN A 178 4.44 -1.13 -0.33
CA GLN A 178 4.49 0.24 0.19
C GLN A 178 3.56 1.22 -0.56
N ASP A 179 2.28 0.83 -0.75
CA ASP A 179 1.27 1.56 -1.54
C ASP A 179 0.84 2.87 -0.84
N SER A 180 1.80 3.75 -0.61
CA SER A 180 1.62 5.04 0.05
C SER A 180 1.71 6.23 -0.90
N ARG A 181 1.89 5.98 -2.20
CA ARG A 181 1.99 6.97 -3.29
C ARG A 181 1.09 6.55 -4.46
N MET A 182 1.41 6.97 -5.68
CA MET A 182 0.60 6.68 -6.87
C MET A 182 0.73 5.23 -7.32
N ILE A 183 1.96 4.74 -7.44
CA ILE A 183 2.30 3.41 -7.91
C ILE A 183 2.95 2.61 -6.76
N PRO A 184 2.57 1.34 -6.51
CA PRO A 184 3.22 0.52 -5.48
C PRO A 184 4.59 0.00 -5.92
N ASN A 185 5.43 -0.38 -4.95
CA ASN A 185 6.57 -1.25 -5.24
C ASN A 185 6.08 -2.59 -5.80
N THR A 186 6.81 -3.10 -6.78
CA THR A 186 6.59 -4.45 -7.34
C THR A 186 7.93 -5.14 -7.61
N HIS A 187 7.92 -6.46 -7.74
CA HIS A 187 9.13 -7.26 -7.71
C HIS A 187 9.11 -8.30 -8.83
N GLU A 188 10.23 -8.55 -9.47
CA GLU A 188 10.43 -9.74 -10.27
C GLU A 188 10.89 -10.87 -9.34
N ALA A 189 10.12 -11.96 -9.32
CA ALA A 189 10.32 -13.03 -8.34
C ALA A 189 9.74 -14.37 -8.81
N TYR A 190 10.28 -15.43 -8.22
CA TYR A 190 9.84 -16.82 -8.40
C TYR A 190 9.51 -17.38 -7.03
N VAL A 191 8.23 -17.66 -6.77
CA VAL A 191 7.78 -18.02 -5.42
C VAL A 191 6.85 -19.22 -5.43
N LEU A 192 7.03 -20.07 -4.45
CA LEU A 192 6.12 -21.13 -4.08
C LEU A 192 5.27 -20.66 -2.89
N ARG A 193 3.96 -20.90 -2.90
CA ARG A 193 3.01 -20.40 -1.92
C ARG A 193 2.04 -21.48 -1.49
N TYR A 194 1.77 -21.48 -0.19
CA TYR A 194 0.73 -22.31 0.42
C TYR A 194 -0.25 -21.39 1.21
N PRO A 195 -1.40 -21.03 0.63
CA PRO A 195 -2.41 -20.16 1.26
C PRO A 195 -3.41 -20.99 2.09
N GLY A 196 -2.92 -21.83 2.99
CA GLY A 196 -3.78 -22.65 3.84
C GLY A 196 -4.56 -21.83 4.87
N LYS A 197 -5.68 -22.37 5.38
CA LYS A 197 -6.60 -21.62 6.27
C LYS A 197 -6.00 -21.23 7.62
N ARG A 198 -5.08 -22.00 8.17
CA ARG A 198 -4.42 -21.73 9.46
C ARG A 198 -2.93 -21.48 9.28
N LEU A 199 -2.28 -22.27 8.44
CA LEU A 199 -0.89 -22.10 8.08
C LEU A 199 -0.81 -21.55 6.66
N GLU A 200 -0.19 -20.40 6.51
CA GLU A 200 0.19 -19.83 5.23
C GLU A 200 1.72 -19.78 5.20
N TRP A 201 2.32 -20.11 4.07
CA TRP A 201 3.76 -19.89 3.89
C TRP A 201 4.10 -19.55 2.45
N LEU A 202 5.26 -18.95 2.28
CA LEU A 202 5.85 -18.57 1.01
C LEU A 202 7.35 -18.85 1.09
N ALA A 203 7.92 -19.39 0.02
CA ALA A 203 9.37 -19.48 -0.15
C ALA A 203 9.71 -19.11 -1.60
N GLY A 204 10.80 -18.38 -1.80
CA GLY A 204 11.17 -17.98 -3.14
C GLY A 204 12.41 -17.10 -3.20
N HIS A 205 12.64 -16.57 -4.42
CA HIS A 205 13.73 -15.70 -4.72
C HIS A 205 13.22 -14.47 -5.46
N VAL A 206 13.59 -13.28 -4.98
CA VAL A 206 13.27 -11.97 -5.54
C VAL A 206 14.50 -11.45 -6.23
N THR A 207 14.46 -11.29 -7.54
CA THR A 207 15.61 -10.86 -8.34
C THR A 207 15.70 -9.34 -8.44
N LYS A 208 14.55 -8.67 -8.62
CA LYS A 208 14.48 -7.22 -8.84
C LYS A 208 13.34 -6.58 -8.10
N ILE A 209 13.48 -5.29 -7.84
CA ILE A 209 12.43 -4.41 -7.33
C ILE A 209 12.26 -3.21 -8.25
N LYS A 210 11.01 -2.80 -8.48
CA LYS A 210 10.61 -1.49 -8.98
C LYS A 210 10.07 -0.68 -7.81
N LYS A 211 10.74 0.42 -7.46
CA LYS A 211 10.29 1.33 -6.40
C LYS A 211 9.07 2.14 -6.86
N ARG A 212 8.32 2.72 -5.91
CA ARG A 212 7.06 3.44 -6.14
C ARG A 212 7.18 4.72 -6.99
N ASP A 213 8.38 5.24 -7.13
CA ASP A 213 8.77 6.47 -7.85
C ASP A 213 9.66 6.17 -9.06
N SER A 214 9.59 4.95 -9.60
CA SER A 214 10.36 4.50 -10.76
C SER A 214 9.53 3.59 -11.65
N GLU A 215 9.89 3.51 -12.92
CA GLU A 215 9.41 2.52 -13.89
C GLU A 215 10.35 1.31 -14.00
N ASP A 216 11.60 1.47 -13.55
CA ASP A 216 12.67 0.50 -13.73
C ASP A 216 12.66 -0.59 -12.66
N PHE A 217 12.91 -1.82 -13.10
CA PHE A 217 13.17 -2.96 -12.26
C PHE A 217 14.66 -3.15 -12.10
N VAL A 218 15.20 -2.73 -10.97
CA VAL A 218 16.62 -2.84 -10.63
C VAL A 218 16.88 -4.06 -9.74
N PRO A 219 18.06 -4.69 -9.77
CA PRO A 219 18.46 -5.76 -8.87
C PRO A 219 18.27 -5.41 -7.39
N MET A 220 18.02 -6.41 -6.54
CA MET A 220 17.79 -6.15 -5.12
C MET A 220 19.02 -5.54 -4.45
N ALA A 221 20.23 -6.01 -4.79
CA ALA A 221 21.47 -5.44 -4.25
C ALA A 221 21.70 -4.00 -4.69
N GLU A 222 21.45 -3.68 -5.97
CA GLU A 222 21.50 -2.31 -6.48
C GLU A 222 20.48 -1.40 -5.78
N ALA A 223 19.26 -1.88 -5.59
CA ALA A 223 18.23 -1.16 -4.83
C ALA A 223 18.62 -0.90 -3.36
N ALA A 224 19.51 -1.73 -2.81
CA ALA A 224 20.07 -1.56 -1.47
C ALA A 224 21.27 -0.61 -1.41
N GLY A 225 21.80 -0.16 -2.56
CA GLY A 225 22.90 0.79 -2.66
C GLY A 225 24.25 0.19 -3.09
N VAL A 226 24.26 -1.00 -3.70
CA VAL A 226 25.48 -1.62 -4.27
C VAL A 226 25.36 -1.59 -5.79
N ASP A 227 25.86 -0.52 -6.39
CA ASP A 227 25.77 -0.26 -7.83
C ASP A 227 26.36 -1.40 -8.68
N GLY A 228 25.60 -1.82 -9.70
CA GLY A 228 26.03 -2.84 -10.65
C GLY A 228 26.02 -4.28 -10.11
N ASP A 229 25.50 -4.50 -8.89
CA ASP A 229 25.37 -5.83 -8.29
C ASP A 229 23.97 -6.40 -8.61
N ASP A 230 23.95 -7.56 -9.26
CA ASP A 230 22.73 -8.24 -9.71
C ASP A 230 22.15 -9.24 -8.68
N THR A 231 22.73 -9.30 -7.47
CA THR A 231 22.31 -10.21 -6.41
C THR A 231 20.84 -9.98 -6.00
N GLY A 232 20.10 -11.06 -5.98
CA GLY A 232 18.70 -11.10 -5.52
C GLY A 232 18.60 -11.44 -4.03
N THR A 233 17.36 -11.47 -3.53
CA THR A 233 17.02 -11.79 -2.13
C THR A 233 16.23 -13.10 -2.05
N SER A 234 16.72 -14.08 -1.32
CA SER A 234 15.98 -15.29 -0.97
C SER A 234 15.06 -15.01 0.21
N VAL A 235 13.84 -15.54 0.18
CA VAL A 235 12.83 -15.28 1.22
C VAL A 235 12.09 -16.55 1.61
N VAL A 236 11.87 -16.70 2.93
CA VAL A 236 10.93 -17.67 3.50
C VAL A 236 10.05 -16.93 4.51
N ALA A 237 8.75 -17.07 4.36
CA ALA A 237 7.77 -16.45 5.26
C ALA A 237 6.71 -17.45 5.65
N GLY A 238 6.24 -17.39 6.89
CA GLY A 238 5.16 -18.22 7.39
C GLY A 238 4.28 -17.49 8.38
N ARG A 239 2.97 -17.80 8.38
CA ARG A 239 2.01 -17.27 9.34
C ARG A 239 1.09 -18.40 9.79
N TYR A 240 0.96 -18.55 11.10
CA TYR A 240 0.03 -19.48 11.71
C TYR A 240 -1.07 -18.72 12.48
N THR A 241 -2.32 -19.01 12.18
CA THR A 241 -3.49 -18.46 12.87
C THR A 241 -4.12 -19.55 13.75
N PHE A 242 -4.09 -19.32 15.07
CA PHE A 242 -4.67 -20.23 16.06
C PHE A 242 -6.20 -20.19 16.03
N ALA A 243 -6.83 -21.15 16.68
CA ALA A 243 -8.29 -21.28 16.72
C ALA A 243 -8.97 -20.07 17.40
N ASP A 244 -8.31 -19.45 18.39
CA ASP A 244 -8.74 -18.22 19.08
C ASP A 244 -8.41 -16.93 18.34
N LYS A 245 -7.97 -17.02 17.07
CA LYS A 245 -7.52 -15.93 16.23
C LYS A 245 -6.23 -15.24 16.69
N SER A 246 -5.51 -15.82 17.65
CA SER A 246 -4.12 -15.44 17.91
C SER A 246 -3.25 -15.76 16.70
N LEU A 247 -2.15 -15.03 16.54
CA LEU A 247 -1.31 -15.09 15.35
C LEU A 247 0.16 -15.27 15.74
N LEU A 248 0.88 -16.04 14.95
CA LEU A 248 2.35 -16.06 14.92
C LEU A 248 2.80 -15.95 13.46
N GLY A 249 3.66 -14.99 13.16
CA GLY A 249 4.26 -14.76 11.86
C GLY A 249 5.79 -14.75 11.96
N VAL A 250 6.46 -15.28 10.94
CA VAL A 250 7.92 -15.23 10.80
C VAL A 250 8.29 -14.95 9.36
N VAL A 251 9.38 -14.20 9.15
CA VAL A 251 9.97 -13.92 7.84
C VAL A 251 11.48 -14.01 7.98
N PHE A 252 12.12 -14.68 7.05
CA PHE A 252 13.56 -14.67 6.88
C PHE A 252 13.90 -14.23 5.47
N GLN A 253 14.82 -13.27 5.34
CA GLN A 253 15.30 -12.70 4.07
C GLN A 253 16.83 -12.75 4.10
N HIS A 254 17.42 -13.11 2.97
CA HIS A 254 18.86 -13.22 2.82
C HIS A 254 19.29 -12.71 1.45
N THR A 255 20.18 -11.73 1.45
CA THR A 255 20.84 -11.19 0.26
C THR A 255 22.32 -11.43 0.40
N ASP A 256 22.86 -12.30 -0.44
CA ASP A 256 24.27 -12.68 -0.39
C ASP A 256 25.18 -11.44 -0.42
N ASP A 257 26.27 -11.47 0.33
CA ASP A 257 27.28 -10.40 0.48
C ASP A 257 26.77 -9.07 1.04
N LEU A 258 25.47 -8.95 1.38
CA LEU A 258 24.87 -7.74 1.95
C LEU A 258 24.43 -7.95 3.39
N PHE A 259 23.22 -8.47 3.58
CA PHE A 259 22.66 -8.70 4.92
C PHE A 259 21.53 -9.71 4.93
N SER A 260 21.24 -10.22 6.11
CA SER A 260 20.07 -11.02 6.43
C SER A 260 19.12 -10.28 7.36
N THR A 261 17.82 -10.56 7.24
CA THR A 261 16.78 -10.08 8.14
C THR A 261 15.93 -11.24 8.62
N ALA A 262 15.83 -11.40 9.95
CA ALA A 262 14.87 -12.30 10.58
C ALA A 262 13.82 -11.48 11.34
N TYR A 263 12.55 -11.65 10.97
CA TYR A 263 11.41 -10.99 11.61
C TYR A 263 10.47 -11.99 12.23
N SER A 264 9.92 -11.66 13.38
CA SER A 264 8.83 -12.40 13.99
C SER A 264 7.80 -11.45 14.60
N GLU A 265 6.53 -11.83 14.55
CA GLU A 265 5.41 -11.14 15.20
C GLU A 265 4.46 -12.16 15.81
N GLY A 266 4.02 -11.89 17.03
CA GLY A 266 2.97 -12.66 17.69
C GLY A 266 1.86 -11.74 18.22
N SER A 267 0.60 -12.18 18.15
CA SER A 267 -0.49 -11.46 18.78
C SER A 267 -1.53 -12.40 19.40
N VAL A 268 -2.11 -11.96 20.51
CA VAL A 268 -3.23 -12.61 21.18
C VAL A 268 -4.40 -11.66 21.27
N ARG A 269 -5.62 -12.19 21.08
CA ARG A 269 -6.86 -11.43 21.17
C ARG A 269 -7.78 -12.05 22.22
N ARG A 270 -8.44 -11.18 23.01
CA ARG A 270 -9.43 -11.59 24.01
C ARG A 270 -10.65 -10.68 23.91
N THR A 271 -11.81 -11.27 23.86
CA THR A 271 -13.09 -10.58 24.09
C THR A 271 -13.30 -10.50 25.59
N LEU A 272 -13.30 -9.30 26.16
CA LEU A 272 -13.47 -9.07 27.59
C LEU A 272 -14.95 -9.01 27.95
N SER A 273 -15.78 -8.41 27.06
CA SER A 273 -17.23 -8.38 27.14
C SER A 273 -17.84 -8.12 25.77
N GLU A 274 -19.16 -7.98 25.68
CA GLU A 274 -19.87 -7.70 24.41
C GLU A 274 -19.31 -6.46 23.66
N ASN A 275 -18.86 -5.45 24.39
CA ASN A 275 -18.37 -4.19 23.81
C ASN A 275 -16.86 -3.99 23.92
N TRP A 276 -16.17 -4.79 24.74
CA TRP A 276 -14.74 -4.62 25.03
C TRP A 276 -13.90 -5.76 24.45
N GLY A 277 -12.83 -5.40 23.78
CA GLY A 277 -11.82 -6.34 23.28
C GLY A 277 -10.41 -5.87 23.64
N LEU A 278 -9.53 -6.81 23.90
CA LEU A 278 -8.10 -6.59 24.15
C LEU A 278 -7.29 -7.34 23.11
N GLN A 279 -6.28 -6.69 22.56
CA GLN A 279 -5.23 -7.34 21.76
C GLN A 279 -3.87 -6.94 22.31
N LEU A 280 -3.00 -7.92 22.51
CA LEU A 280 -1.59 -7.73 22.82
C LEU A 280 -0.78 -8.30 21.68
N ALA A 281 0.29 -7.62 21.28
CA ALA A 281 1.21 -8.07 20.24
C ALA A 281 2.65 -7.74 20.60
N ALA A 282 3.57 -8.58 20.12
CA ALA A 282 5.00 -8.37 20.20
C ALA A 282 5.63 -8.60 18.83
N GLN A 283 6.68 -7.86 18.50
CA GLN A 283 7.49 -8.03 17.31
C GLN A 283 8.97 -8.04 17.64
N LEU A 284 9.76 -8.71 16.80
CA LEU A 284 11.22 -8.73 16.86
C LEU A 284 11.77 -8.78 15.44
N THR A 285 12.71 -7.90 15.14
CA THR A 285 13.56 -7.94 13.95
C THR A 285 15.00 -8.10 14.39
N ASN A 286 15.76 -8.95 13.72
CA ASN A 286 17.22 -8.97 13.79
C ASN A 286 17.74 -8.79 12.37
N GLN A 287 18.78 -7.97 12.21
CA GLN A 287 19.50 -7.77 10.97
C GLN A 287 21.00 -7.87 11.21
N TRP A 288 21.72 -8.48 10.28
CA TRP A 288 23.17 -8.60 10.33
C TRP A 288 23.76 -8.70 8.93
N SER A 289 24.97 -8.16 8.77
CA SER A 289 25.79 -8.28 7.55
C SER A 289 26.18 -9.73 7.28
N VAL A 290 26.38 -10.09 6.01
CA VAL A 290 26.78 -11.43 5.58
C VAL A 290 27.77 -11.37 4.41
N GLY A 291 28.59 -12.42 4.29
CA GLY A 291 29.49 -12.62 3.14
C GLY A 291 30.51 -11.49 3.01
N GLY A 292 30.51 -10.83 1.86
CA GLY A 292 31.42 -9.73 1.54
C GLY A 292 31.10 -8.40 2.22
N GLU A 293 29.99 -8.30 2.97
CA GLU A 293 29.58 -7.12 3.76
C GLU A 293 29.63 -5.80 2.98
N LYS A 294 29.17 -5.82 1.71
CA LYS A 294 29.25 -4.70 0.78
C LYS A 294 28.57 -3.41 1.26
N LEU A 295 27.70 -3.50 2.27
CA LEU A 295 27.09 -2.36 2.95
C LEU A 295 27.73 -2.04 4.30
N GLY A 296 28.91 -2.62 4.60
CA GLY A 296 29.61 -2.53 5.88
C GLY A 296 29.16 -3.59 6.87
N ASP A 297 30.02 -3.88 7.84
CA ASP A 297 29.73 -4.77 8.96
C ASP A 297 28.74 -4.11 9.92
N PHE A 298 27.64 -4.80 10.24
CA PHE A 298 26.66 -4.37 11.23
C PHE A 298 25.86 -5.57 11.77
N SER A 299 25.38 -5.40 12.97
CA SER A 299 24.38 -6.29 13.57
C SER A 299 23.46 -5.45 14.44
N THR A 300 22.17 -5.53 14.22
CA THR A 300 21.19 -4.74 14.97
C THR A 300 19.89 -5.51 15.17
N TYR A 301 19.08 -5.01 16.08
CA TYR A 301 17.73 -5.53 16.31
C TYR A 301 16.74 -4.39 16.56
N THR A 302 15.45 -4.66 16.39
CA THR A 302 14.39 -3.85 16.98
C THR A 302 13.31 -4.78 17.52
N TRP A 303 12.82 -4.47 18.71
CA TRP A 303 11.66 -5.17 19.26
C TRP A 303 10.59 -4.18 19.69
N GLY A 304 9.35 -4.65 19.74
CA GLY A 304 8.21 -3.80 20.12
C GLY A 304 7.10 -4.57 20.79
N LEU A 305 6.40 -3.88 21.68
CA LEU A 305 5.18 -4.33 22.34
C LEU A 305 4.03 -3.40 22.00
N ARG A 306 2.85 -3.94 21.72
CA ARG A 306 1.64 -3.18 21.39
C ARG A 306 0.45 -3.71 22.16
N GLY A 307 -0.25 -2.82 22.89
CA GLY A 307 -1.53 -3.05 23.51
C GLY A 307 -2.64 -2.30 22.78
N MET A 308 -3.78 -2.95 22.55
CA MET A 308 -4.95 -2.34 21.93
C MET A 308 -6.19 -2.68 22.72
N LEU A 309 -6.90 -1.65 23.21
CA LEU A 309 -8.17 -1.77 23.91
C LEU A 309 -9.29 -1.21 23.04
N SER A 310 -10.25 -2.06 22.67
CA SER A 310 -11.36 -1.66 21.78
C SER A 310 -12.67 -1.52 22.54
N TYR A 311 -13.45 -0.49 22.24
CA TYR A 311 -14.77 -0.23 22.76
C TYR A 311 -15.68 0.42 21.72
N ARG A 312 -16.76 -0.24 21.31
CA ARG A 312 -17.83 0.28 20.42
C ARG A 312 -17.34 1.00 19.16
N GLY A 313 -16.24 0.55 18.56
CA GLY A 313 -15.65 1.17 17.36
C GLY A 313 -14.50 2.11 17.66
N ALA A 314 -14.28 2.51 18.92
CA ALA A 314 -13.05 3.16 19.36
C ALA A 314 -11.96 2.12 19.64
N VAL A 315 -10.69 2.45 19.38
CA VAL A 315 -9.53 1.63 19.76
C VAL A 315 -8.46 2.57 20.31
N LEU A 316 -8.12 2.36 21.58
CA LEU A 316 -6.92 2.94 22.18
C LEU A 316 -5.75 2.01 21.91
N THR A 317 -4.65 2.54 21.39
CA THR A 317 -3.41 1.82 21.09
C THR A 317 -2.27 2.41 21.91
N THR A 318 -1.48 1.56 22.54
CA THR A 318 -0.20 1.94 23.17
C THR A 318 0.91 1.05 22.62
N VAL A 319 2.07 1.64 22.36
CA VAL A 319 3.23 0.95 21.78
C VAL A 319 4.49 1.39 22.49
N TYR A 320 5.44 0.47 22.60
CA TYR A 320 6.83 0.75 22.93
C TYR A 320 7.73 -0.05 21.99
N THR A 321 8.80 0.57 21.49
CA THR A 321 9.83 -0.07 20.66
C THR A 321 11.21 0.34 21.13
N LYS A 322 12.20 -0.55 20.89
CA LYS A 322 13.63 -0.27 21.14
C LYS A 322 14.44 -0.88 20.02
N THR A 323 15.36 -0.08 19.46
CA THR A 323 16.32 -0.47 18.42
C THR A 323 17.71 -0.62 19.04
N GLY A 324 18.52 -1.52 18.49
CA GLY A 324 19.91 -1.74 18.86
C GLY A 324 20.85 -0.63 18.39
N ASP A 325 22.12 -0.90 18.40
CA ASP A 325 23.22 0.05 18.18
C ASP A 325 23.43 0.49 16.72
N ALA A 326 22.69 -0.09 15.77
CA ALA A 326 22.62 0.41 14.40
C ALA A 326 21.17 0.54 13.92
N ALA A 327 20.92 1.46 12.99
CA ALA A 327 19.59 1.67 12.42
C ALA A 327 19.11 0.47 11.59
N ILE A 328 17.80 0.25 11.55
CA ILE A 328 17.19 -0.80 10.74
C ILE A 328 17.25 -0.43 9.24
N ARG A 329 17.79 -1.33 8.43
CA ARG A 329 17.85 -1.18 6.96
C ARG A 329 16.60 -1.73 6.29
N LYS A 330 16.02 -0.94 5.34
CA LYS A 330 14.73 -1.26 4.69
C LYS A 330 14.68 -0.84 3.22
N PRO A 331 15.65 -1.30 2.41
CA PRO A 331 15.75 -0.88 1.01
C PRO A 331 14.62 -1.41 0.12
N PHE A 332 13.89 -2.46 0.56
CA PHE A 332 12.94 -3.20 -0.28
C PHE A 332 11.47 -2.95 0.07
N GLY A 333 11.18 -1.98 0.94
CA GLY A 333 9.81 -1.63 1.31
C GLY A 333 9.72 -0.86 2.62
N GLY A 334 8.47 -0.67 3.10
CA GLY A 334 8.24 -0.04 4.40
C GLY A 334 8.52 -0.98 5.56
N THR A 335 8.89 -0.39 6.70
CA THR A 335 9.11 -1.12 7.95
C THR A 335 7.78 -1.65 8.52
N PRO A 336 7.76 -2.83 9.14
CA PRO A 336 6.62 -3.31 9.93
C PRO A 336 6.59 -2.73 11.35
N GLY A 337 7.49 -1.80 11.70
CA GLY A 337 7.66 -1.25 13.05
C GLY A 337 6.37 -0.73 13.65
N PHE A 338 6.08 -1.10 14.92
CA PHE A 338 4.86 -0.69 15.59
C PHE A 338 4.79 0.82 15.85
N THR A 339 5.92 1.51 15.89
CA THR A 339 6.04 2.97 16.02
C THR A 339 6.18 3.69 14.69
N SER A 340 6.28 2.96 13.55
CA SER A 340 6.38 3.60 12.24
C SER A 340 5.18 4.51 11.98
N SER A 341 5.45 5.79 11.72
CA SER A 341 4.50 6.88 11.52
C SER A 341 4.40 7.29 10.05
N MET A 342 3.81 8.43 9.76
CA MET A 342 3.67 8.92 8.38
C MET A 342 4.99 9.35 7.77
N ILE A 343 5.88 9.93 8.59
CA ILE A 343 7.14 10.56 8.20
C ILE A 343 8.32 9.78 8.77
N PHE A 344 8.34 9.53 10.09
CA PHE A 344 9.43 8.83 10.77
C PHE A 344 9.07 7.38 11.08
N ASP A 345 10.06 6.50 10.97
CA ASP A 345 9.88 5.08 11.30
C ASP A 345 10.23 4.75 12.76
N PHE A 346 10.97 5.66 13.45
CA PHE A 346 11.40 5.50 14.83
C PHE A 346 12.20 4.20 15.05
N ASP A 347 13.19 3.97 14.19
CA ASP A 347 14.03 2.79 14.18
C ASP A 347 15.54 3.13 13.94
N ARG A 348 15.96 4.35 14.39
CA ARG A 348 17.38 4.78 14.40
C ARG A 348 18.17 3.98 15.42
N ALA A 349 19.49 4.00 15.33
CA ALA A 349 20.36 3.34 16.29
C ALA A 349 20.04 3.81 17.73
N ASN A 350 20.02 2.88 18.67
CA ASN A 350 19.72 3.05 20.10
C ASN A 350 18.33 3.66 20.43
N GLU A 351 17.50 3.96 19.44
CA GLU A 351 16.24 4.66 19.61
C GLU A 351 15.21 3.87 20.43
N GLU A 352 14.69 4.52 21.44
CA GLU A 352 13.54 4.08 22.24
C GLU A 352 12.34 4.97 21.90
N ALA A 353 11.25 4.36 21.45
CA ALA A 353 10.05 5.12 21.06
C ALA A 353 8.80 4.55 21.72
N TRP A 354 7.89 5.45 22.06
CA TRP A 354 6.54 5.09 22.50
C TRP A 354 5.48 5.80 21.67
N ARG A 355 4.32 5.19 21.57
CA ARG A 355 3.15 5.75 20.87
C ARG A 355 1.90 5.60 21.70
N ILE A 356 1.06 6.62 21.65
CA ILE A 356 -0.33 6.54 22.02
C ILE A 356 -1.19 6.88 20.79
N GLY A 357 -2.22 6.08 20.52
CA GLY A 357 -3.11 6.27 19.40
C GLY A 357 -4.56 6.07 19.77
N LEU A 358 -5.44 6.84 19.15
CA LEU A 358 -6.88 6.68 19.25
C LEU A 358 -7.47 6.59 17.85
N SER A 359 -8.22 5.55 17.57
CA SER A 359 -9.01 5.45 16.34
C SER A 359 -10.48 5.26 16.65
N GLN A 360 -11.36 5.84 15.81
CA GLN A 360 -12.82 5.71 15.92
C GLN A 360 -13.41 5.40 14.55
N ASN A 361 -14.13 4.30 14.46
CA ASN A 361 -15.07 4.02 13.36
C ASN A 361 -16.46 4.52 13.78
N PHE A 362 -17.01 5.45 13.01
CA PHE A 362 -18.25 6.16 13.33
C PHE A 362 -19.52 5.43 12.85
N ALA A 363 -19.41 4.23 12.28
CA ALA A 363 -20.58 3.48 11.79
C ALA A 363 -21.63 3.25 12.88
N LYS A 364 -21.21 2.89 14.11
CA LYS A 364 -22.10 2.73 15.26
C LYS A 364 -22.65 4.05 15.83
N LEU A 365 -22.09 5.18 15.41
CA LEU A 365 -22.54 6.54 15.76
C LEU A 365 -23.37 7.18 14.64
N GLY A 366 -23.82 6.41 13.65
CA GLY A 366 -24.70 6.85 12.59
C GLY A 366 -24.00 7.41 11.34
N LEU A 367 -22.66 7.36 11.27
CA LEU A 367 -21.86 7.82 10.13
C LEU A 367 -21.07 6.65 9.49
N PRO A 368 -21.74 5.71 8.81
CA PRO A 368 -21.06 4.58 8.18
C PRO A 368 -20.08 5.05 7.08
N GLY A 369 -18.91 4.42 7.06
CA GLY A 369 -17.84 4.76 6.12
C GLY A 369 -16.92 5.88 6.58
N VAL A 370 -17.19 6.53 7.72
CA VAL A 370 -16.32 7.54 8.31
C VAL A 370 -15.45 6.91 9.40
N SER A 371 -14.14 7.21 9.39
CA SER A 371 -13.23 6.90 10.50
C SER A 371 -12.19 7.99 10.70
N LEU A 372 -11.70 8.12 11.93
CA LEU A 372 -10.63 9.03 12.34
C LEU A 372 -9.57 8.25 13.09
N ILE A 373 -8.31 8.56 12.85
CA ILE A 373 -7.14 8.01 13.54
C ILE A 373 -6.25 9.18 13.95
N VAL A 374 -5.85 9.22 15.22
CA VAL A 374 -4.87 10.16 15.75
C VAL A 374 -3.82 9.36 16.48
N ASN A 375 -2.55 9.56 16.14
CA ASN A 375 -1.40 8.95 16.81
C ASN A 375 -0.42 10.04 17.21
N TYR A 376 0.17 9.91 18.39
CA TYR A 376 1.35 10.66 18.80
C TYR A 376 2.44 9.66 19.14
N THR A 377 3.62 9.88 18.57
CA THR A 377 4.81 9.05 18.78
C THR A 377 5.96 9.95 19.21
N GLU A 378 6.72 9.53 20.19
CA GLU A 378 7.89 10.25 20.70
C GLU A 378 9.04 9.26 20.90
N SER A 379 10.27 9.71 20.66
CA SER A 379 11.48 8.89 20.82
C SER A 379 12.63 9.63 21.46
N HIS A 380 13.49 8.87 22.12
CA HIS A 380 14.65 9.33 22.85
C HIS A 380 15.85 8.41 22.61
N ASN A 381 17.03 8.86 23.09
CA ASN A 381 18.28 8.08 23.13
C ASN A 381 18.85 7.68 21.77
N SER A 382 18.33 8.21 20.67
CA SER A 382 18.82 7.85 19.34
C SER A 382 20.24 8.35 19.08
N THR A 383 21.00 7.55 18.33
CA THR A 383 22.37 7.90 17.92
C THR A 383 22.55 7.69 16.42
N THR A 384 23.63 8.20 15.86
CA THR A 384 24.16 7.71 14.58
C THR A 384 24.70 6.29 14.73
N ASP A 385 24.93 5.58 13.62
CA ASP A 385 25.55 4.23 13.64
C ASP A 385 27.00 4.22 14.17
N ILE A 386 27.62 5.39 14.36
CA ILE A 386 28.93 5.56 14.99
C ILE A 386 28.82 6.03 16.46
N GLY A 387 27.60 6.07 17.02
CA GLY A 387 27.35 6.36 18.44
C GLY A 387 27.25 7.84 18.81
N GLU A 388 27.24 8.77 17.85
CA GLU A 388 27.03 10.19 18.16
C GLU A 388 25.54 10.44 18.50
N PRO A 389 25.23 11.15 19.60
CA PRO A 389 23.85 11.44 19.99
C PRO A 389 23.09 12.22 18.92
N LEU A 390 21.86 11.81 18.66
CA LEU A 390 20.90 12.53 17.84
C LEU A 390 19.84 13.19 18.72
N LEU A 391 19.20 14.23 18.21
CA LEU A 391 18.09 14.87 18.89
C LEU A 391 16.88 13.94 18.97
N ASP A 392 16.11 14.09 20.03
CA ASP A 392 14.81 13.42 20.20
C ASP A 392 13.88 13.76 19.05
N ALA A 393 12.92 12.90 18.80
CA ALA A 393 11.95 13.11 17.73
C ALA A 393 10.54 12.80 18.20
N ASP A 394 9.59 13.55 17.68
CA ASP A 394 8.17 13.28 17.86
C ASP A 394 7.39 13.45 16.55
N GLU A 395 6.22 12.83 16.47
CA GLU A 395 5.32 12.94 15.32
C GLU A 395 3.87 12.81 15.75
N LEU A 396 3.05 13.79 15.36
CA LEU A 396 1.60 13.75 15.44
C LEU A 396 1.02 13.41 14.08
N ASP A 397 0.28 12.31 14.00
CA ASP A 397 -0.45 11.89 12.80
C ASP A 397 -1.96 12.02 12.99
N ILE A 398 -2.64 12.62 12.03
CA ILE A 398 -4.10 12.64 11.94
C ILE A 398 -4.51 12.07 10.58
N THR A 399 -5.38 11.06 10.57
CA THR A 399 -5.94 10.49 9.33
C THR A 399 -7.46 10.40 9.44
N ALA A 400 -8.16 11.03 8.49
CA ALA A 400 -9.60 10.91 8.32
C ALA A 400 -9.91 10.15 7.02
N ASP A 401 -10.76 9.14 7.11
CA ASP A 401 -11.23 8.35 5.97
C ASP A 401 -12.74 8.52 5.77
N PHE A 402 -13.14 8.67 4.51
CA PHE A 402 -14.52 8.53 4.06
C PHE A 402 -14.59 7.47 2.97
N ARG A 403 -15.19 6.31 3.31
CA ARG A 403 -15.30 5.15 2.41
C ARG A 403 -16.70 4.52 2.52
N PRO A 404 -17.72 5.13 1.91
CA PRO A 404 -19.07 4.63 1.97
C PRO A 404 -19.24 3.34 1.17
N GLU A 405 -19.90 2.35 1.78
CA GLU A 405 -20.17 1.07 1.14
C GLU A 405 -21.45 1.09 0.27
N LYS A 406 -22.30 2.09 0.47
CA LYS A 406 -23.63 2.23 -0.17
C LYS A 406 -23.86 3.66 -0.62
N GLY A 407 -24.88 3.84 -1.48
CA GLY A 407 -25.35 5.14 -1.94
C GLY A 407 -24.49 5.73 -3.06
N PHE A 408 -24.73 7.01 -3.34
CA PHE A 408 -24.13 7.77 -4.45
C PHE A 408 -22.59 7.71 -4.49
N PHE A 409 -21.95 7.73 -3.32
CA PHE A 409 -20.49 7.74 -3.20
C PHE A 409 -19.86 6.34 -3.11
N LYS A 410 -20.62 5.27 -3.34
CA LYS A 410 -20.06 3.91 -3.35
C LYS A 410 -18.89 3.78 -4.34
N GLY A 411 -17.79 3.16 -3.89
CA GLY A 411 -16.56 2.99 -4.68
C GLY A 411 -15.55 4.13 -4.49
N ILE A 412 -15.97 5.24 -3.88
CA ILE A 412 -15.06 6.32 -3.49
C ILE A 412 -14.40 5.98 -2.14
N TRP A 413 -13.13 6.29 -2.05
CA TRP A 413 -12.39 6.36 -0.81
C TRP A 413 -11.60 7.67 -0.78
N LEU A 414 -12.07 8.62 0.00
CA LEU A 414 -11.37 9.87 0.29
C LEU A 414 -10.61 9.70 1.61
N ARG A 415 -9.33 10.02 1.58
CA ARG A 415 -8.46 10.05 2.75
C ARG A 415 -7.78 11.40 2.86
N VAL A 416 -7.87 12.03 4.02
CA VAL A 416 -7.13 13.23 4.37
C VAL A 416 -6.17 12.89 5.49
N ARG A 417 -4.90 13.28 5.35
CA ARG A 417 -3.85 13.02 6.33
C ARG A 417 -3.09 14.29 6.62
N TYR A 418 -2.77 14.47 7.87
CA TYR A 418 -1.87 15.48 8.38
C TYR A 418 -0.81 14.82 9.24
N ALA A 419 0.43 15.26 9.13
CA ALA A 419 1.49 14.89 10.06
C ALA A 419 2.34 16.12 10.38
N ASP A 420 2.72 16.22 11.64
CA ASP A 420 3.67 17.18 12.17
C ASP A 420 4.76 16.40 12.89
N ALA A 421 5.99 16.48 12.41
CA ALA A 421 7.10 15.63 12.81
C ALA A 421 8.35 16.47 13.08
N ASN A 422 8.84 16.43 14.32
CA ASN A 422 9.91 17.27 14.82
C ASN A 422 11.15 16.42 15.17
N ARG A 423 12.34 16.94 14.88
CA ARG A 423 13.65 16.38 15.26
C ARG A 423 14.54 17.38 16.00
N GLY A 424 13.92 18.39 16.63
CA GLY A 424 14.61 19.41 17.40
C GLY A 424 15.43 20.39 16.55
N SER A 425 15.24 20.39 15.23
CA SER A 425 15.88 21.33 14.30
C SER A 425 14.91 21.68 13.17
N PRO A 426 14.65 22.97 12.87
CA PRO A 426 13.73 23.36 11.81
C PRO A 426 14.02 22.71 10.45
N VAL A 427 15.31 22.54 10.10
CA VAL A 427 15.72 21.90 8.84
C VAL A 427 15.37 20.40 8.78
N ALA A 428 15.19 19.76 9.95
CA ALA A 428 14.84 18.34 10.07
C ALA A 428 13.37 18.11 10.36
N ASP A 429 12.64 19.17 10.75
CA ASP A 429 11.20 19.11 11.02
C ASP A 429 10.43 18.96 9.71
N ARG A 430 9.24 18.37 9.77
CA ARG A 430 8.41 18.12 8.59
C ARG A 430 6.94 18.29 8.93
N GLU A 431 6.23 18.99 8.08
CA GLU A 431 4.78 19.06 8.10
C GLU A 431 4.23 18.52 6.78
N ASP A 432 3.37 17.52 6.83
CA ASP A 432 2.76 16.88 5.66
C ASP A 432 1.25 17.08 5.61
N TRP A 433 0.76 17.52 4.46
CA TRP A 433 -0.64 17.43 4.08
C TRP A 433 -0.80 16.48 2.90
N ARG A 434 -1.76 15.56 3.01
CA ARG A 434 -2.03 14.57 1.96
C ARG A 434 -3.54 14.40 1.78
N ILE A 435 -4.04 14.66 0.57
CA ILE A 435 -5.43 14.42 0.19
C ILE A 435 -5.44 13.37 -0.91
N ILE A 436 -6.07 12.23 -0.65
CA ILE A 436 -6.05 11.06 -1.53
C ILE A 436 -7.48 10.67 -1.86
N LEU A 437 -7.85 10.79 -3.13
CA LEU A 437 -9.12 10.30 -3.64
C LEU A 437 -8.86 9.05 -4.49
N ASN A 438 -9.47 7.93 -4.11
CA ASN A 438 -9.49 6.72 -4.91
C ASN A 438 -10.91 6.43 -5.38
N TYR A 439 -11.04 6.00 -6.61
CA TYR A 439 -12.26 5.42 -7.14
C TYR A 439 -11.96 4.08 -7.78
N SER A 440 -12.67 3.03 -7.36
CA SER A 440 -12.42 1.67 -7.85
C SER A 440 -13.70 1.05 -8.39
N VAL A 441 -13.60 0.43 -9.56
CA VAL A 441 -14.69 -0.27 -10.20
C VAL A 441 -14.20 -1.53 -10.91
N GLY A 442 -14.93 -2.65 -10.74
CA GLY A 442 -14.73 -3.84 -11.55
C GLY A 442 -15.51 -3.69 -12.86
N ALA A 443 -14.83 -3.75 -13.99
CA ALA A 443 -15.43 -3.55 -15.31
C ALA A 443 -15.98 -4.86 -15.92
N LEU A 444 -15.50 -6.04 -15.46
CA LEU A 444 -15.97 -7.38 -15.90
C LEU A 444 -16.35 -8.25 -14.71
#